data_a790898fb9ed382db3e92c4adf825185
#
_entry.id   a790898fb9ed382db3e92c4adf825185
#
_cell.length_a   1.000
_cell.length_b   1.000
_cell.length_c   1.000
_cell.angle_alpha   90.00
_cell.angle_beta   90.00
_cell.angle_gamma   90.00
#
_symmetry.space_group_name_H-M   'P 1'
#
loop_
_entity.id
_entity.type
_entity.pdbx_description
1 polymer ?
#
loop_
_entity_poly.entity_id
_entity_poly.type
_entity_poly.pdbx_seq_one_letter_code
_entity_poly.pdbx_strand_id
1 'polypeptide(L)'
;MIMSNMTATQHLEIIREKNRPTVNDYIPAIFNHFTELHGDRHYGDDAAILSGIATLNSTPVTVIAQVKGRNLEENKKSNFSMPHPEGYRKALRLAYQAEKFHRPVICFVDTPGAFCGVEAEKRGQGEAIAKNIAEFMTLKTPVISVVLGEGGSGGALALAVCDELAMLEHALYSVISPRGFASILWKDPSREKEAADLMKITADDLYNFGVCDKIISESVGGAHTDPAQTADNISEYLISCLLYTSPSPRDYAAS
;
A
#
# COMPACT_ATOMS: atom_id res chain seq x y z
N MET A 1 -8.30 18.98 14.98
CA MET A 1 -8.26 17.55 14.69
C MET A 1 -8.62 16.81 15.98
N ILE A 2 -9.77 16.17 16.05
CA ILE A 2 -10.17 15.38 17.24
C ILE A 2 -9.38 14.09 17.10
N MET A 3 -8.34 13.90 17.93
CA MET A 3 -7.64 12.62 18.00
C MET A 3 -8.67 11.53 18.32
N SER A 4 -8.77 10.55 17.49
CA SER A 4 -9.60 9.37 17.74
C SER A 4 -9.05 8.68 19.00
N ASN A 5 -9.87 8.59 20.06
CA ASN A 5 -9.50 7.84 21.28
C ASN A 5 -9.57 6.30 21.07
N MET A 6 -9.52 5.85 19.82
CA MET A 6 -9.60 4.42 19.48
C MET A 6 -8.26 3.73 19.72
N THR A 7 -8.32 2.51 20.24
CA THR A 7 -7.13 1.66 20.40
C THR A 7 -6.74 1.02 19.06
N ALA A 8 -5.49 0.58 18.92
CA ALA A 8 -5.04 -0.15 17.72
C ALA A 8 -5.87 -1.42 17.49
N THR A 9 -6.33 -2.06 18.56
CA THR A 9 -7.26 -3.20 18.48
C THR A 9 -8.58 -2.82 17.80
N GLN A 10 -9.16 -1.67 18.13
CA GLN A 10 -10.41 -1.19 17.51
C GLN A 10 -10.20 -0.84 16.03
N HIS A 11 -9.08 -0.21 15.67
CA HIS A 11 -8.70 0.00 14.27
C HIS A 11 -8.56 -1.33 13.53
N LEU A 12 -7.91 -2.33 14.15
CA LEU A 12 -7.75 -3.66 13.58
C LEU A 12 -9.09 -4.36 13.30
N GLU A 13 -10.08 -4.19 14.16
CA GLU A 13 -11.43 -4.71 13.96
C GLU A 13 -12.09 -4.06 12.73
N ILE A 14 -11.97 -2.74 12.56
CA ILE A 14 -12.53 -2.01 11.40
C ILE A 14 -11.86 -2.41 10.09
N ILE A 15 -10.53 -2.55 10.04
CA ILE A 15 -9.85 -2.94 8.80
C ILE A 15 -10.08 -4.41 8.42
N ARG A 16 -10.57 -5.22 9.33
CA ARG A 16 -10.96 -6.62 9.10
C ARG A 16 -12.44 -6.81 8.79
N GLU A 17 -13.22 -5.72 8.73
CA GLU A 17 -14.62 -5.79 8.35
C GLU A 17 -14.79 -6.42 6.96
N LYS A 18 -15.74 -7.37 6.85
CA LYS A 18 -15.92 -8.18 5.64
C LYS A 18 -16.22 -7.35 4.39
N ASN A 19 -16.92 -6.23 4.56
CA ASN A 19 -17.34 -5.36 3.46
C ASN A 19 -16.40 -4.17 3.28
N ARG A 20 -15.21 -4.18 3.92
CA ARG A 20 -14.23 -3.12 3.71
C ARG A 20 -13.82 -3.10 2.25
N PRO A 21 -13.86 -1.91 1.60
CA PRO A 21 -13.43 -1.77 0.22
C PRO A 21 -11.95 -2.11 0.08
N THR A 22 -11.62 -2.70 -1.05
CA THR A 22 -10.27 -3.11 -1.43
C THR A 22 -9.78 -2.29 -2.62
N VAL A 23 -8.56 -2.50 -3.04
CA VAL A 23 -8.03 -1.85 -4.25
C VAL A 23 -8.88 -2.11 -5.49
N ASN A 24 -9.60 -3.24 -5.56
CA ASN A 24 -10.51 -3.56 -6.66
C ASN A 24 -11.75 -2.64 -6.70
N ASP A 25 -12.08 -1.99 -5.58
CA ASP A 25 -13.12 -0.97 -5.50
C ASP A 25 -12.57 0.42 -5.77
N TYR A 26 -11.39 0.72 -5.22
CA TYR A 26 -10.79 2.05 -5.33
C TYR A 26 -10.25 2.34 -6.73
N ILE A 27 -9.63 1.38 -7.43
CA ILE A 27 -9.10 1.64 -8.77
C ILE A 27 -10.17 2.14 -9.73
N PRO A 28 -11.32 1.48 -9.92
CA PRO A 28 -12.35 1.96 -10.83
C PRO A 28 -13.07 3.23 -10.36
N ALA A 29 -13.06 3.53 -9.05
CA ALA A 29 -13.66 4.74 -8.49
C ALA A 29 -12.75 5.98 -8.67
N ILE A 30 -11.44 5.81 -8.56
CA ILE A 30 -10.46 6.91 -8.55
C ILE A 30 -9.88 7.17 -9.95
N PHE A 31 -9.64 6.12 -10.73
CA PHE A 31 -8.90 6.21 -11.99
C PHE A 31 -9.77 5.96 -13.21
N ASN A 32 -9.42 6.61 -14.31
CA ASN A 32 -9.99 6.33 -15.63
C ASN A 32 -8.98 5.54 -16.49
N HIS A 33 -9.51 4.77 -17.46
CA HIS A 33 -8.72 4.07 -18.49
C HIS A 33 -7.63 3.14 -17.91
N PHE A 34 -7.92 2.47 -16.77
CA PHE A 34 -6.97 1.53 -16.20
C PHE A 34 -6.72 0.35 -17.16
N THR A 35 -5.45 0.16 -17.51
CA THR A 35 -4.98 -0.95 -18.33
C THR A 35 -4.00 -1.77 -17.52
N GLU A 36 -4.39 -2.98 -17.15
CA GLU A 36 -3.57 -3.88 -16.34
C GLU A 36 -2.36 -4.40 -17.13
N LEU A 37 -1.21 -4.47 -16.47
CA LEU A 37 0.04 -4.99 -16.99
C LEU A 37 0.57 -6.12 -16.10
N HIS A 38 0.89 -7.25 -16.73
CA HIS A 38 1.22 -8.51 -16.06
C HIS A 38 2.68 -8.91 -16.19
N GLY A 39 3.13 -9.76 -15.25
CA GLY A 39 4.39 -10.49 -15.28
C GLY A 39 5.64 -9.69 -14.95
N ASP A 40 6.60 -10.39 -14.35
CA ASP A 40 7.88 -9.82 -13.91
C ASP A 40 8.98 -9.83 -15.00
N ARG A 41 8.75 -10.48 -16.15
CA ARG A 41 9.71 -10.71 -17.24
C ARG A 41 10.88 -11.63 -16.83
N HIS A 42 10.70 -12.40 -15.76
CA HIS A 42 11.72 -13.32 -15.26
C HIS A 42 11.16 -14.72 -14.97
N TYR A 43 10.13 -14.81 -14.13
CA TYR A 43 9.54 -16.07 -13.69
C TYR A 43 8.05 -16.20 -14.05
N GLY A 44 7.26 -15.18 -13.71
CA GLY A 44 5.81 -15.28 -13.90
C GLY A 44 5.04 -14.01 -13.54
N ASP A 45 3.76 -14.19 -13.28
CA ASP A 45 2.90 -13.15 -12.76
C ASP A 45 2.49 -13.48 -11.33
N ASP A 46 2.10 -12.47 -10.56
CA ASP A 46 1.57 -12.61 -9.20
C ASP A 46 0.26 -11.82 -9.06
N ALA A 47 -0.81 -12.54 -8.77
CA ALA A 47 -2.13 -11.95 -8.59
C ALA A 47 -2.27 -11.16 -7.27
N ALA A 48 -1.30 -11.27 -6.35
CA ALA A 48 -1.24 -10.45 -5.15
C ALA A 48 -0.82 -8.99 -5.44
N ILE A 49 -0.30 -8.71 -6.64
CA ILE A 49 -0.01 -7.36 -7.13
C ILE A 49 -0.84 -7.07 -8.38
N LEU A 50 -1.76 -6.13 -8.28
CA LEU A 50 -2.45 -5.51 -9.41
C LEU A 50 -1.64 -4.29 -9.85
N SER A 51 -1.34 -4.18 -11.12
CA SER A 51 -0.52 -3.07 -11.59
C SER A 51 -0.82 -2.70 -13.03
N GLY A 52 -0.73 -1.41 -13.37
CA GLY A 52 -1.08 -0.96 -14.70
C GLY A 52 -0.86 0.53 -14.91
N ILE A 53 -1.35 1.01 -16.04
CA ILE A 53 -1.36 2.43 -16.42
C ILE A 53 -2.80 2.92 -16.34
N ALA A 54 -2.98 4.10 -15.81
CA ALA A 54 -4.29 4.74 -15.67
C ALA A 54 -4.20 6.24 -15.91
N THR A 55 -5.34 6.90 -15.81
CA THR A 55 -5.43 8.37 -15.83
C THR A 55 -6.07 8.85 -14.53
N LEU A 56 -5.41 9.75 -13.83
CA LEU A 56 -5.94 10.47 -12.67
C LEU A 56 -6.06 11.95 -13.03
N ASN A 57 -7.28 12.50 -13.02
CA ASN A 57 -7.55 13.90 -13.40
C ASN A 57 -6.78 14.34 -14.66
N SER A 58 -6.89 13.56 -15.76
CA SER A 58 -6.21 13.74 -17.03
C SER A 58 -4.68 13.53 -17.02
N THR A 59 -4.06 13.25 -15.90
CA THR A 59 -2.63 12.95 -15.78
C THR A 59 -2.41 11.44 -15.92
N PRO A 60 -1.58 10.96 -16.87
CA PRO A 60 -1.20 9.56 -16.95
C PRO A 60 -0.37 9.16 -15.72
N VAL A 61 -0.75 8.08 -15.06
CA VAL A 61 -0.08 7.56 -13.87
C VAL A 61 0.18 6.06 -13.99
N THR A 62 1.12 5.55 -13.23
CA THR A 62 1.31 4.10 -13.03
C THR A 62 0.77 3.73 -11.66
N VAL A 63 -0.14 2.76 -11.62
CA VAL A 63 -0.74 2.25 -10.39
C VAL A 63 -0.15 0.88 -10.06
N ILE A 64 0.26 0.69 -8.80
CA ILE A 64 0.78 -0.57 -8.27
C ILE A 64 0.08 -0.83 -6.94
N ALA A 65 -0.56 -1.98 -6.79
CA ALA A 65 -1.41 -2.22 -5.64
C ALA A 65 -1.33 -3.64 -5.12
N GLN A 66 -1.29 -3.81 -3.82
CA GLN A 66 -1.47 -5.11 -3.17
C GLN A 66 -2.96 -5.46 -3.11
N VAL A 67 -3.28 -6.69 -3.50
CA VAL A 67 -4.67 -7.13 -3.69
C VAL A 67 -5.13 -7.97 -2.51
N LYS A 68 -6.12 -7.47 -1.78
CA LYS A 68 -6.85 -8.21 -0.76
C LYS A 68 -8.16 -8.74 -1.35
N GLY A 69 -8.45 -10.01 -1.13
CA GLY A 69 -9.71 -10.62 -1.58
C GLY A 69 -10.84 -10.36 -0.58
N ARG A 70 -12.10 -10.37 -1.06
CA ARG A 70 -13.31 -10.20 -0.24
C ARG A 70 -13.84 -11.52 0.32
N ASN A 71 -13.43 -12.62 -0.29
CA ASN A 71 -13.84 -13.96 0.07
C ASN A 71 -12.65 -14.94 -0.01
N LEU A 72 -12.88 -16.17 0.44
CA LEU A 72 -11.80 -17.17 0.50
C LEU A 72 -11.16 -17.47 -0.87
N GLU A 73 -11.95 -17.52 -1.94
CA GLU A 73 -11.44 -17.85 -3.28
C GLU A 73 -10.59 -16.70 -3.84
N GLU A 74 -11.03 -15.46 -3.69
CA GLU A 74 -10.24 -14.29 -4.06
C GLU A 74 -8.96 -14.19 -3.23
N ASN A 75 -9.05 -14.43 -1.92
CA ASN A 75 -7.89 -14.43 -1.04
C ASN A 75 -6.87 -15.52 -1.41
N LYS A 76 -7.32 -16.74 -1.75
CA LYS A 76 -6.43 -17.79 -2.25
C LYS A 76 -5.74 -17.35 -3.55
N LYS A 77 -6.47 -16.72 -4.47
CA LYS A 77 -5.92 -16.24 -5.74
C LYS A 77 -4.84 -15.19 -5.54
N SER A 78 -5.02 -14.28 -4.59
CA SER A 78 -4.05 -13.22 -4.25
C SER A 78 -3.08 -13.61 -3.13
N ASN A 79 -2.93 -14.89 -2.82
CA ASN A 79 -2.08 -15.39 -1.73
C ASN A 79 -2.35 -14.67 -0.39
N PHE A 80 -3.62 -14.37 -0.08
CA PHE A 80 -4.02 -13.60 1.10
C PHE A 80 -3.32 -12.24 1.19
N SER A 81 -3.19 -11.56 0.06
CA SER A 81 -2.49 -10.29 -0.08
C SER A 81 -0.99 -10.36 0.27
N MET A 82 -0.40 -11.54 0.17
CA MET A 82 1.03 -11.77 0.43
C MET A 82 1.77 -11.97 -0.90
N PRO A 83 2.46 -10.96 -1.45
CA PRO A 83 3.12 -11.10 -2.73
C PRO A 83 4.31 -12.07 -2.69
N HIS A 84 4.48 -12.81 -3.78
CA HIS A 84 5.67 -13.58 -4.10
C HIS A 84 6.76 -12.68 -4.71
N PRO A 85 8.01 -13.17 -4.91
CA PRO A 85 9.10 -12.39 -5.51
C PRO A 85 8.73 -11.78 -6.86
N GLU A 86 7.98 -12.49 -7.69
CA GLU A 86 7.53 -12.04 -9.01
C GLU A 86 6.58 -10.84 -8.92
N GLY A 87 5.79 -10.72 -7.85
CA GLY A 87 4.96 -9.55 -7.60
C GLY A 87 5.80 -8.29 -7.35
N TYR A 88 6.82 -8.38 -6.50
CA TYR A 88 7.75 -7.27 -6.24
C TYR A 88 8.57 -6.91 -7.49
N ARG A 89 9.07 -7.90 -8.24
CA ARG A 89 9.78 -7.64 -9.50
C ARG A 89 8.88 -7.00 -10.56
N LYS A 90 7.58 -7.41 -10.63
CA LYS A 90 6.57 -6.75 -11.48
C LYS A 90 6.39 -5.29 -11.09
N ALA A 91 6.25 -5.00 -9.80
CA ALA A 91 6.12 -3.65 -9.27
C ALA A 91 7.32 -2.78 -9.68
N LEU A 92 8.55 -3.24 -9.44
CA LEU A 92 9.77 -2.52 -9.80
C LEU A 92 9.90 -2.29 -11.31
N ARG A 93 9.58 -3.30 -12.11
CA ARG A 93 9.57 -3.18 -13.58
C ARG A 93 8.66 -2.05 -14.06
N LEU A 94 7.49 -1.91 -13.43
CA LEU A 94 6.53 -0.85 -13.79
C LEU A 94 6.96 0.51 -13.23
N ALA A 95 7.61 0.55 -12.09
CA ALA A 95 8.20 1.78 -11.56
C ALA A 95 9.30 2.32 -12.49
N TYR A 96 10.19 1.50 -13.00
CA TYR A 96 11.16 1.89 -14.02
C TYR A 96 10.51 2.33 -15.35
N GLN A 97 9.42 1.67 -15.74
CA GLN A 97 8.68 2.12 -16.91
C GLN A 97 8.02 3.48 -16.66
N ALA A 98 7.51 3.70 -15.46
CA ALA A 98 6.94 4.99 -15.07
C ALA A 98 7.98 6.11 -15.14
N GLU A 99 9.17 5.89 -14.56
CA GLU A 99 10.28 6.83 -14.63
C GLU A 99 10.67 7.14 -16.08
N LYS A 100 10.85 6.12 -16.91
CA LYS A 100 11.20 6.29 -18.34
C LYS A 100 10.20 7.16 -19.11
N PHE A 101 8.92 7.11 -18.76
CA PHE A 101 7.85 7.84 -19.44
C PHE A 101 7.34 9.03 -18.62
N HIS A 102 8.05 9.40 -17.55
CA HIS A 102 7.72 10.54 -16.68
C HIS A 102 6.30 10.48 -16.11
N ARG A 103 5.84 9.28 -15.74
CA ARG A 103 4.55 9.10 -15.07
C ARG A 103 4.76 8.96 -13.56
N PRO A 104 4.02 9.69 -12.74
CA PRO A 104 3.99 9.42 -11.30
C PRO A 104 3.57 7.97 -11.00
N VAL A 105 4.13 7.42 -9.93
CA VAL A 105 3.78 6.09 -9.42
C VAL A 105 2.87 6.25 -8.21
N ILE A 106 1.74 5.57 -8.22
CA ILE A 106 0.81 5.50 -7.10
C ILE A 106 0.78 4.08 -6.59
N CYS A 107 1.20 3.89 -5.33
CA CYS A 107 1.21 2.59 -4.67
C CYS A 107 0.07 2.48 -3.66
N PHE A 108 -0.68 1.39 -3.69
CA PHE A 108 -1.63 1.04 -2.65
C PHE A 108 -1.12 -0.16 -1.85
N VAL A 109 -1.00 0.02 -0.56
CA VAL A 109 -0.45 -0.97 0.38
C VAL A 109 -1.59 -1.56 1.22
N ASP A 110 -1.80 -2.87 1.12
CA ASP A 110 -2.72 -3.62 1.98
C ASP A 110 -2.28 -5.08 2.04
N THR A 111 -1.33 -5.39 2.92
CA THR A 111 -0.74 -6.72 3.08
C THR A 111 -0.40 -7.02 4.52
N PRO A 112 -0.59 -8.25 5.02
CA PRO A 112 -0.03 -8.68 6.30
C PRO A 112 1.48 -8.92 6.24
N GLY A 113 2.08 -8.95 5.03
CA GLY A 113 3.50 -9.17 4.77
C GLY A 113 3.76 -9.88 3.46
N ALA A 114 5.02 -10.13 3.15
CA ALA A 114 5.41 -10.93 1.99
C ALA A 114 5.09 -12.41 2.20
N PHE A 115 4.85 -13.15 1.12
CA PHE A 115 4.60 -14.59 1.20
C PHE A 115 5.82 -15.30 1.81
N CYS A 116 5.59 -16.05 2.89
CA CYS A 116 6.62 -16.81 3.60
C CYS A 116 6.52 -18.29 3.22
N GLY A 117 7.34 -18.73 2.29
CA GLY A 117 7.35 -20.13 1.88
C GLY A 117 8.62 -20.50 1.13
N VAL A 118 8.99 -21.78 1.19
CA VAL A 118 10.25 -22.30 0.60
C VAL A 118 10.38 -21.95 -0.88
N GLU A 119 9.29 -22.02 -1.63
CA GLU A 119 9.32 -21.70 -3.06
C GLU A 119 9.51 -20.20 -3.33
N ALA A 120 9.00 -19.32 -2.48
CA ALA A 120 9.26 -17.89 -2.58
C ALA A 120 10.73 -17.58 -2.24
N GLU A 121 11.27 -18.19 -1.18
CA GLU A 121 12.67 -18.03 -0.81
C GLU A 121 13.62 -18.52 -1.92
N LYS A 122 13.35 -19.68 -2.54
CA LYS A 122 14.13 -20.18 -3.69
C LYS A 122 14.13 -19.23 -4.88
N ARG A 123 13.07 -18.45 -5.05
CA ARG A 123 12.96 -17.46 -6.13
C ARG A 123 13.40 -16.05 -5.73
N GLY A 124 14.04 -15.90 -4.56
CA GLY A 124 14.66 -14.66 -4.10
C GLY A 124 13.69 -13.66 -3.47
N GLN A 125 12.86 -14.10 -2.52
CA GLN A 125 11.90 -13.23 -1.83
C GLN A 125 12.58 -12.03 -1.16
N GLY A 126 13.59 -12.30 -0.35
CA GLY A 126 14.33 -11.24 0.35
C GLY A 126 15.05 -10.29 -0.61
N GLU A 127 15.64 -10.82 -1.69
CA GLU A 127 16.30 -10.01 -2.74
C GLU A 127 15.29 -9.10 -3.45
N ALA A 128 14.12 -9.62 -3.85
CA ALA A 128 13.12 -8.84 -4.56
C ALA A 128 12.60 -7.68 -3.71
N ILE A 129 12.36 -7.91 -2.41
CA ILE A 129 11.96 -6.88 -1.46
C ILE A 129 13.08 -5.83 -1.28
N ALA A 130 14.31 -6.28 -0.99
CA ALA A 130 15.44 -5.38 -0.77
C ALA A 130 15.73 -4.51 -1.99
N LYS A 131 15.64 -5.11 -3.18
CA LYS A 131 15.80 -4.38 -4.45
C LYS A 131 14.71 -3.34 -4.66
N ASN A 132 13.45 -3.66 -4.40
CA ASN A 132 12.39 -2.65 -4.44
C ASN A 132 12.68 -1.48 -3.52
N ILE A 133 13.03 -1.75 -2.26
CA ILE A 133 13.35 -0.69 -1.29
C ILE A 133 14.48 0.21 -1.81
N ALA A 134 15.59 -0.38 -2.27
CA ALA A 134 16.75 0.37 -2.75
C ALA A 134 16.44 1.21 -4.00
N GLU A 135 15.73 0.63 -4.96
CA GLU A 135 15.49 1.26 -6.25
C GLU A 135 14.36 2.31 -6.20
N PHE A 136 13.31 2.08 -5.38
CA PHE A 136 12.28 3.10 -5.18
C PHE A 136 12.83 4.38 -4.56
N MET A 137 13.87 4.29 -3.72
CA MET A 137 14.56 5.47 -3.16
C MET A 137 15.28 6.33 -4.21
N THR A 138 15.54 5.79 -5.40
CA THR A 138 16.35 6.47 -6.44
C THR A 138 15.56 6.83 -7.68
N LEU A 139 14.27 6.50 -7.74
CA LEU A 139 13.38 6.84 -8.85
C LEU A 139 13.31 8.37 -9.04
N LYS A 140 13.40 8.79 -10.29
CA LYS A 140 13.32 10.22 -10.68
C LYS A 140 11.91 10.64 -11.12
N THR A 141 10.92 9.94 -10.66
CA THR A 141 9.51 10.26 -10.87
C THR A 141 8.81 10.22 -9.51
N PRO A 142 7.80 11.07 -9.27
CA PRO A 142 7.10 11.08 -7.99
C PRO A 142 6.49 9.72 -7.65
N VAL A 143 6.68 9.29 -6.41
CA VAL A 143 6.09 8.07 -5.85
C VAL A 143 5.22 8.45 -4.66
N ILE A 144 3.94 8.12 -4.72
CA ILE A 144 2.97 8.37 -3.66
C ILE A 144 2.43 7.02 -3.19
N SER A 145 2.49 6.75 -1.90
CA SER A 145 1.98 5.49 -1.34
C SER A 145 0.84 5.74 -0.36
N VAL A 146 -0.19 4.91 -0.44
CA VAL A 146 -1.35 4.96 0.46
C VAL A 146 -1.54 3.60 1.12
N VAL A 147 -1.47 3.55 2.45
CA VAL A 147 -1.79 2.34 3.23
C VAL A 147 -3.30 2.28 3.44
N LEU A 148 -3.95 1.27 2.85
CA LEU A 148 -5.41 1.13 2.86
C LEU A 148 -5.96 0.37 4.09
N GLY A 149 -5.17 -0.56 4.60
CA GLY A 149 -5.56 -1.42 5.72
C GLY A 149 -4.34 -1.90 6.50
N GLU A 150 -3.81 -3.07 6.20
CA GLU A 150 -2.62 -3.60 6.87
C GLU A 150 -1.36 -3.28 6.07
N GLY A 151 -0.38 -2.62 6.71
CA GLY A 151 0.96 -2.41 6.18
C GLY A 151 1.97 -3.28 6.93
N GLY A 152 2.16 -4.54 6.49
CA GLY A 152 2.97 -5.52 7.20
C GLY A 152 4.42 -5.61 6.70
N SER A 153 5.38 -5.28 7.58
CA SER A 153 6.80 -5.63 7.46
C SER A 153 7.45 -5.19 6.14
N GLY A 154 8.48 -5.90 5.70
CA GLY A 154 9.18 -5.69 4.43
C GLY A 154 8.27 -5.83 3.20
N GLY A 155 7.18 -6.62 3.32
CA GLY A 155 6.20 -6.77 2.25
C GLY A 155 5.44 -5.49 1.94
N ALA A 156 5.11 -4.71 2.95
CA ALA A 156 4.54 -3.37 2.79
C ALA A 156 5.62 -2.35 2.41
N LEU A 157 6.77 -2.37 3.09
CA LEU A 157 7.84 -1.42 2.89
C LEU A 157 8.35 -1.40 1.44
N ALA A 158 8.37 -2.55 0.76
CA ALA A 158 8.76 -2.66 -0.64
C ALA A 158 7.94 -1.79 -1.62
N LEU A 159 6.75 -1.31 -1.21
CA LEU A 159 5.91 -0.38 -1.96
C LEU A 159 5.63 0.93 -1.19
N ALA A 160 6.05 1.02 0.07
CA ALA A 160 5.85 2.20 0.91
C ALA A 160 7.08 3.13 0.96
N VAL A 161 8.15 2.80 0.27
CA VAL A 161 9.27 3.73 0.02
C VAL A 161 8.84 4.70 -1.07
N CYS A 162 8.62 5.96 -0.69
CA CYS A 162 7.94 6.95 -1.53
C CYS A 162 8.35 8.38 -1.12
N ASP A 163 7.94 9.35 -1.92
CA ASP A 163 8.09 10.78 -1.62
C ASP A 163 7.00 11.27 -0.65
N GLU A 164 5.80 10.68 -0.72
CA GLU A 164 4.65 11.01 0.14
C GLU A 164 3.97 9.72 0.60
N LEU A 165 3.92 9.49 1.91
CA LEU A 165 3.22 8.37 2.53
C LEU A 165 1.93 8.81 3.20
N ALA A 166 0.80 8.37 2.69
CA ALA A 166 -0.48 8.54 3.36
C ALA A 166 -0.98 7.22 3.97
N MET A 167 -1.82 7.34 4.99
CA MET A 167 -2.54 6.21 5.57
C MET A 167 -4.02 6.54 5.66
N LEU A 168 -4.89 5.56 5.39
CA LEU A 168 -6.29 5.70 5.78
C LEU A 168 -6.40 5.75 7.31
N GLU A 169 -7.42 6.44 7.80
CA GLU A 169 -7.61 6.73 9.24
C GLU A 169 -7.53 5.48 10.13
N HIS A 170 -8.04 4.36 9.64
CA HIS A 170 -8.00 3.11 10.39
C HIS A 170 -6.87 2.15 9.97
N ALA A 171 -6.02 2.53 9.02
CA ALA A 171 -4.91 1.70 8.60
C ALA A 171 -3.84 1.53 9.70
N LEU A 172 -3.17 0.38 9.68
CA LEU A 172 -2.07 0.04 10.58
C LEU A 172 -0.82 -0.23 9.76
N TYR A 173 0.34 0.24 10.24
CA TYR A 173 1.62 -0.02 9.58
C TYR A 173 2.69 -0.39 10.59
N SER A 174 3.32 -1.55 10.43
CA SER A 174 4.25 -2.11 11.42
C SER A 174 5.29 -3.04 10.81
N VAL A 175 6.44 -3.17 11.48
CA VAL A 175 7.50 -4.11 11.08
C VAL A 175 7.17 -5.58 11.36
N ILE A 176 6.20 -5.85 12.24
CA ILE A 176 5.78 -7.18 12.65
C ILE A 176 4.30 -7.14 13.03
N SER A 177 3.56 -8.22 12.78
CA SER A 177 2.18 -8.32 13.24
C SER A 177 2.08 -8.32 14.78
N PRO A 178 1.00 -7.79 15.37
CA PRO A 178 0.80 -7.83 16.82
C PRO A 178 0.90 -9.24 17.40
N ARG A 179 0.36 -10.24 16.70
CA ARG A 179 0.48 -11.65 17.08
C ARG A 179 1.94 -12.13 17.04
N GLY A 180 2.71 -11.73 16.03
CA GLY A 180 4.14 -12.02 15.91
C GLY A 180 4.94 -11.40 17.06
N PHE A 181 4.67 -10.14 17.38
CA PHE A 181 5.25 -9.42 18.50
C PHE A 181 4.99 -10.17 19.83
N ALA A 182 3.72 -10.51 20.12
CA ALA A 182 3.34 -11.25 21.33
C ALA A 182 4.02 -12.62 21.40
N SER A 183 4.10 -13.33 20.28
CA SER A 183 4.76 -14.64 20.20
C SER A 183 6.25 -14.57 20.49
N ILE A 184 6.96 -13.57 19.95
CA ILE A 184 8.41 -13.43 20.08
C ILE A 184 8.79 -12.92 21.47
N LEU A 185 8.17 -11.82 21.92
CA LEU A 185 8.56 -11.17 23.17
C LEU A 185 7.95 -11.81 24.42
N TRP A 186 6.68 -12.19 24.33
CA TRP A 186 5.95 -12.73 25.50
C TRP A 186 5.77 -14.24 25.47
N LYS A 187 6.15 -14.90 24.36
CA LYS A 187 5.93 -16.34 24.15
C LYS A 187 4.45 -16.75 24.24
N ASP A 188 3.55 -15.78 24.04
CA ASP A 188 2.10 -15.96 24.14
C ASP A 188 1.37 -15.20 23.01
N PRO A 189 1.04 -15.88 21.90
CA PRO A 189 0.33 -15.27 20.77
C PRO A 189 -1.12 -14.88 21.09
N SER A 190 -1.69 -15.34 22.22
CA SER A 190 -3.07 -14.98 22.62
C SER A 190 -3.18 -13.51 23.07
N ARG A 191 -2.05 -12.87 23.44
CA ARG A 191 -1.96 -11.47 23.84
C ARG A 191 -1.85 -10.49 22.64
N GLU A 192 -2.33 -10.89 21.45
CA GLU A 192 -2.28 -10.07 20.23
C GLU A 192 -2.90 -8.68 20.43
N LYS A 193 -4.05 -8.58 21.10
CA LYS A 193 -4.73 -7.30 21.34
C LYS A 193 -3.90 -6.35 22.19
N GLU A 194 -3.34 -6.85 23.29
CA GLU A 194 -2.46 -6.07 24.15
C GLU A 194 -1.19 -5.61 23.40
N ALA A 195 -0.65 -6.50 22.56
CA ALA A 195 0.49 -6.17 21.72
C ALA A 195 0.15 -5.02 20.73
N ALA A 196 -0.99 -5.10 20.05
CA ALA A 196 -1.43 -4.08 19.12
C ALA A 196 -1.49 -2.68 19.76
N ASP A 197 -2.07 -2.59 20.96
CA ASP A 197 -2.24 -1.32 21.66
C ASP A 197 -0.90 -0.73 22.17
N LEU A 198 0.11 -1.59 22.41
CA LEU A 198 1.43 -1.13 22.84
C LEU A 198 2.39 -0.75 21.70
N MET A 199 2.19 -1.30 20.50
CA MET A 199 3.14 -1.19 19.40
C MET A 199 3.20 0.18 18.73
N LYS A 200 2.21 1.05 18.95
CA LYS A 200 2.16 2.38 18.33
C LYS A 200 2.19 2.31 16.79
N ILE A 201 1.21 1.65 16.22
CA ILE A 201 1.14 1.30 14.79
C ILE A 201 -0.03 1.91 14.04
N THR A 202 -0.82 2.76 14.72
CA THR A 202 -1.97 3.45 14.11
C THR A 202 -1.53 4.58 13.19
N ALA A 203 -2.42 5.04 12.31
CA ALA A 203 -2.15 6.20 11.46
C ALA A 203 -1.79 7.44 12.29
N ASP A 204 -2.49 7.68 13.42
CA ASP A 204 -2.18 8.79 14.34
C ASP A 204 -0.79 8.65 14.98
N ASP A 205 -0.41 7.44 15.42
CA ASP A 205 0.92 7.21 15.99
C ASP A 205 2.01 7.51 14.95
N LEU A 206 1.88 7.00 13.74
CA LEU A 206 2.89 7.15 12.68
C LEU A 206 2.94 8.58 12.12
N TYR A 207 1.83 9.27 12.07
CA TYR A 207 1.79 10.69 11.73
C TYR A 207 2.54 11.52 12.79
N ASN A 208 2.31 11.25 14.08
CA ASN A 208 3.00 11.93 15.17
C ASN A 208 4.52 11.61 15.22
N PHE A 209 4.94 10.45 14.73
CA PHE A 209 6.36 10.10 14.59
C PHE A 209 7.01 10.66 13.32
N GLY A 210 6.25 11.29 12.44
CA GLY A 210 6.76 11.81 11.16
C GLY A 210 7.10 10.70 10.16
N VAL A 211 6.48 9.52 10.30
CA VAL A 211 6.59 8.39 9.35
C VAL A 211 5.51 8.47 8.28
N CYS A 212 4.33 8.96 8.64
CA CYS A 212 3.21 9.18 7.74
C CYS A 212 3.04 10.70 7.53
N ASP A 213 2.94 11.13 6.27
CA ASP A 213 2.81 12.54 5.91
C ASP A 213 1.36 13.03 5.98
N LYS A 214 0.41 12.11 5.76
CA LYS A 214 -1.02 12.44 5.73
C LYS A 214 -1.89 11.30 6.22
N ILE A 215 -2.87 11.64 7.08
CA ILE A 215 -3.99 10.77 7.38
C ILE A 215 -5.16 11.15 6.47
N ILE A 216 -5.65 10.20 5.69
CA ILE A 216 -6.84 10.36 4.85
C ILE A 216 -8.04 9.85 5.65
N SER A 217 -9.00 10.73 5.89
CA SER A 217 -10.22 10.37 6.63
C SER A 217 -11.04 9.32 5.90
N GLU A 218 -11.55 8.38 6.64
CA GLU A 218 -12.57 7.45 6.17
C GLU A 218 -13.97 8.00 6.44
N SER A 219 -14.99 7.38 5.88
CA SER A 219 -16.38 7.65 6.25
C SER A 219 -16.65 7.28 7.71
N VAL A 220 -17.62 7.95 8.34
CA VAL A 220 -17.96 7.71 9.75
C VAL A 220 -18.23 6.23 10.01
N GLY A 221 -17.46 5.62 10.90
CA GLY A 221 -17.53 4.19 11.21
C GLY A 221 -16.62 3.32 10.37
N GLY A 222 -15.86 3.87 9.42
CA GLY A 222 -14.91 3.18 8.56
C GLY A 222 -15.31 3.13 7.09
N ALA A 223 -14.34 2.88 6.21
CA ALA A 223 -14.51 2.91 4.75
C ALA A 223 -15.64 2.02 4.20
N HIS A 224 -16.04 1.00 4.93
CA HIS A 224 -17.12 0.08 4.54
C HIS A 224 -18.53 0.68 4.66
N THR A 225 -18.69 1.77 5.38
CA THR A 225 -19.99 2.44 5.56
C THR A 225 -20.33 3.33 4.37
N ASP A 226 -19.33 3.98 3.77
CA ASP A 226 -19.45 4.73 2.52
C ASP A 226 -18.14 4.65 1.73
N PRO A 227 -17.99 3.60 0.89
CA PRO A 227 -16.80 3.42 0.05
C PRO A 227 -16.55 4.56 -0.94
N ALA A 228 -17.61 5.20 -1.45
CA ALA A 228 -17.50 6.28 -2.40
C ALA A 228 -16.87 7.52 -1.76
N GLN A 229 -17.33 7.91 -0.58
CA GLN A 229 -16.76 9.04 0.16
C GLN A 229 -15.27 8.82 0.46
N THR A 230 -14.88 7.59 0.85
CA THR A 230 -13.47 7.27 1.11
C THR A 230 -12.64 7.31 -0.18
N ALA A 231 -13.18 6.82 -1.30
CA ALA A 231 -12.52 6.90 -2.61
C ALA A 231 -12.32 8.36 -3.06
N ASP A 232 -13.32 9.22 -2.85
CA ASP A 232 -13.21 10.66 -3.15
C ASP A 232 -12.11 11.31 -2.31
N ASN A 233 -12.02 11.03 -1.02
CA ASN A 233 -10.97 11.55 -0.13
C ASN A 233 -9.56 11.10 -0.58
N ILE A 234 -9.41 9.84 -1.00
CA ILE A 234 -8.14 9.34 -1.58
C ILE A 234 -7.83 10.08 -2.88
N SER A 235 -8.80 10.22 -3.78
CA SER A 235 -8.64 10.90 -5.06
C SER A 235 -8.22 12.35 -4.90
N GLU A 236 -8.86 13.10 -4.03
CA GLU A 236 -8.53 14.51 -3.72
C GLU A 236 -7.09 14.63 -3.20
N TYR A 237 -6.69 13.75 -2.29
CA TYR A 237 -5.32 13.74 -1.79
C TYR A 237 -4.30 13.48 -2.90
N LEU A 238 -4.50 12.42 -3.69
CA LEU A 238 -3.61 12.06 -4.79
C LEU A 238 -3.49 13.18 -5.83
N ILE A 239 -4.60 13.83 -6.19
CA ILE A 239 -4.60 14.97 -7.11
C ILE A 239 -3.79 16.13 -6.51
N SER A 240 -3.96 16.41 -5.22
CA SER A 240 -3.19 17.47 -4.55
C SER A 240 -1.69 17.19 -4.60
N CYS A 241 -1.24 15.96 -4.32
CA CYS A 241 0.17 15.58 -4.41
C CYS A 241 0.73 15.79 -5.82
N LEU A 242 -0.02 15.39 -6.86
CA LEU A 242 0.43 15.55 -8.24
C LEU A 242 0.59 17.01 -8.66
N LEU A 243 -0.20 17.92 -8.12
CA LEU A 243 -0.08 19.36 -8.39
C LEU A 243 1.22 19.96 -7.82
N TYR A 244 1.68 19.45 -6.67
CA TYR A 244 2.92 19.93 -6.03
C TYR A 244 4.18 19.25 -6.55
N THR A 245 4.07 18.00 -7.01
CA THR A 245 5.21 17.21 -7.50
C THR A 245 5.40 17.26 -9.01
N SER A 246 4.46 17.84 -9.76
CA SER A 246 4.64 18.05 -11.20
C SER A 246 5.73 19.10 -11.43
N PRO A 247 6.77 18.80 -12.25
CA PRO A 247 7.76 19.79 -12.62
C PRO A 247 7.06 20.99 -13.24
N SER A 248 7.40 22.18 -12.77
CA SER A 248 6.92 23.43 -13.34
C SER A 248 7.30 23.49 -14.83
N PRO A 249 6.50 24.10 -15.71
CA PRO A 249 6.92 24.38 -17.09
C PRO A 249 8.27 25.12 -17.19
N ARG A 250 8.71 25.77 -16.11
CA ARG A 250 10.03 26.41 -15.99
C ARG A 250 11.17 25.40 -15.82
N ASP A 251 10.91 24.21 -15.26
CA ASP A 251 11.94 23.19 -15.03
C ASP A 251 12.33 22.49 -16.34
N TYR A 252 11.43 22.46 -17.34
CA TYR A 252 11.72 21.98 -18.69
C TYR A 252 12.43 23.01 -19.57
N ALA A 253 12.41 24.30 -19.23
CA ALA A 253 13.05 25.35 -20.00
C ALA A 253 14.54 25.54 -19.64
N ALA A 254 15.04 24.85 -18.62
CA ALA A 254 16.42 24.96 -18.12
C ALA A 254 17.28 23.72 -18.44
N SER A 255 16.76 22.74 -19.17
CA SER A 255 17.47 21.57 -19.70
C SER A 255 17.57 21.65 -21.23
#